data_d4fefe2c189bc2dc5268a7f228802ca4
#
_entry.id   d4fefe2c189bc2dc5268a7f228802ca4
#
_cell.length_a   1.000
_cell.length_b   1.000
_cell.length_c   1.000
_cell.angle_alpha   90.00
_cell.angle_beta   90.00
_cell.angle_gamma   90.00
#
_symmetry.space_group_name_H-M   'P 1'
#
loop_
_entity.id
_entity.type
_entity.pdbx_description
1 polymer ?
#
loop_
_entity_poly.entity_id
_entity_poly.type
_entity_poly.pdbx_seq_one_letter_code
_entity_poly.pdbx_strand_id
1 'polypeptide(L)'
;MPVFISYTNFDIRLFTCVCSLVGWLVCSNTVPASGTASSAFLGKLLVVPMDGSHWVGVKALAQEMGRRGHRVTVVIPEVSIRMGPGKHYETVTYPVPYDKAYVDSVMASHIDVIKKTAQSFTEKIKNRFAQIQKITSLIHTGAESLLFNDSLISHLAQQGFDAVLTDPMVPTGSLVAWKLGLPTINLLRGIPCFMDVKSAGCPSPPSYVPRFFTGYTDKMSFKERTVNTLVALLEPLMCRLLYWHFDNIAYQFLGEEVGIAEVLSESAIWLMRTDPILEFPRPLMPNMVPVGGINCNVRNPLPEVRPV
;
A
#
# COMPACT_ATOMS: atom_id res chain seq x y z
N MET A 1 5.04 -31.52 14.42
CA MET A 1 6.43 -31.08 14.67
C MET A 1 6.55 -29.67 14.16
N PRO A 2 6.77 -28.67 15.01
CA PRO A 2 6.97 -27.31 14.51
C PRO A 2 8.39 -27.20 13.97
N VAL A 3 8.51 -26.79 12.71
CA VAL A 3 9.79 -26.45 12.09
C VAL A 3 10.21 -25.10 12.65
N PHE A 4 11.21 -25.09 13.52
CA PHE A 4 11.91 -23.87 13.92
C PHE A 4 12.73 -23.40 12.73
N ILE A 5 12.22 -22.41 11.99
CA ILE A 5 13.03 -21.65 11.03
C ILE A 5 13.93 -20.73 11.85
N SER A 6 15.22 -21.03 11.79
CA SER A 6 16.28 -20.27 12.45
C SER A 6 16.38 -18.87 11.83
N TYR A 7 15.98 -17.85 12.58
CA TYR A 7 16.16 -16.42 12.25
C TYR A 7 17.65 -15.98 12.40
N THR A 8 18.58 -16.61 11.71
CA THR A 8 20.01 -16.30 11.87
C THR A 8 20.61 -15.44 10.78
N ASN A 9 19.81 -14.86 9.87
CA ASN A 9 20.32 -13.91 8.86
C ASN A 9 19.44 -12.66 8.76
N PHE A 10 19.18 -12.02 9.91
CA PHE A 10 18.64 -10.67 9.91
C PHE A 10 19.79 -9.72 9.52
N ASP A 11 19.87 -9.37 8.23
CA ASP A 11 20.96 -8.55 7.74
C ASP A 11 20.91 -7.16 8.40
N ILE A 12 21.99 -6.81 9.12
CA ILE A 12 22.18 -5.50 9.80
C ILE A 12 21.86 -4.33 8.85
N ARG A 13 21.99 -4.52 7.54
CA ARG A 13 21.67 -3.53 6.51
C ARG A 13 20.18 -3.20 6.40
N LEU A 14 19.31 -4.20 6.56
CA LEU A 14 17.87 -3.99 6.60
C LEU A 14 17.46 -3.23 7.87
N PHE A 15 18.07 -3.57 9.00
CA PHE A 15 17.85 -2.88 10.26
C PHE A 15 18.26 -1.40 10.19
N THR A 16 19.36 -1.07 9.50
CA THR A 16 19.78 0.32 9.26
C THR A 16 18.83 1.05 8.30
N CYS A 17 18.30 0.39 7.28
CA CYS A 17 17.29 0.98 6.37
C CYS A 17 15.98 1.28 7.13
N VAL A 18 15.53 0.35 7.94
CA VAL A 18 14.32 0.48 8.76
C VAL A 18 14.52 1.47 9.90
N CYS A 19 15.66 1.44 10.59
CA CYS A 19 16.00 2.42 11.63
C CYS A 19 16.14 3.83 11.05
N SER A 20 16.60 3.98 9.81
CA SER A 20 16.61 5.28 9.12
C SER A 20 15.20 5.79 8.82
N LEU A 21 14.25 4.91 8.51
CA LEU A 21 12.84 5.27 8.32
C LEU A 21 12.17 5.64 9.65
N VAL A 22 12.38 4.85 10.70
CA VAL A 22 11.78 5.06 12.02
C VAL A 22 12.46 6.22 12.75
N GLY A 23 13.79 6.36 12.66
CA GLY A 23 14.56 7.44 13.27
C GLY A 23 14.18 8.82 12.71
N TRP A 24 13.76 8.91 11.45
CA TRP A 24 13.28 10.17 10.87
C TRP A 24 11.92 10.60 11.44
N LEU A 25 11.08 9.67 11.82
CA LEU A 25 9.77 9.94 12.42
C LEU A 25 9.86 10.41 13.89
N VAL A 26 10.96 10.08 14.58
CA VAL A 26 11.16 10.39 16.01
C VAL A 26 12.13 11.56 16.25
N CYS A 27 13.08 11.82 15.34
CA CYS A 27 14.12 12.84 15.50
C CYS A 27 14.04 13.95 14.44
N SER A 28 13.03 14.81 14.51
CA SER A 28 12.98 16.04 13.69
C SER A 28 13.80 17.20 14.27
N ASN A 29 14.60 16.99 15.31
CA ASN A 29 15.48 18.02 15.88
C ASN A 29 16.91 17.53 16.02
N THR A 30 17.84 18.28 15.38
CA THR A 30 19.29 18.27 15.50
C THR A 30 20.07 17.15 14.81
N VAL A 31 20.51 17.41 13.59
CA VAL A 31 21.73 16.81 13.05
C VAL A 31 22.77 17.93 12.90
N PRO A 32 23.93 17.89 13.58
CA PRO A 32 25.03 18.78 13.28
C PRO A 32 25.66 18.37 11.94
N ALA A 33 25.78 19.34 11.02
CA ALA A 33 26.55 19.19 9.80
C ALA A 33 28.04 19.28 10.15
N SER A 34 28.76 18.16 10.17
CA SER A 34 30.18 18.10 9.76
C SER A 34 30.72 16.67 9.88
N GLY A 35 31.03 16.10 8.75
CA GLY A 35 31.77 14.86 8.61
C GLY A 35 31.74 14.48 7.14
N THR A 36 32.89 14.49 6.47
CA THR A 36 33.08 13.96 5.12
C THR A 36 32.65 12.50 5.11
N ALA A 37 31.38 12.26 4.83
CA ALA A 37 30.86 10.93 4.68
C ALA A 37 31.37 10.37 3.34
N SER A 38 32.24 9.39 3.42
CA SER A 38 32.41 8.37 2.36
C SER A 38 30.99 8.02 1.86
N SER A 39 30.78 8.05 0.55
CA SER A 39 29.50 7.68 -0.08
C SER A 39 29.26 6.19 0.09
N ALA A 40 29.01 5.77 1.32
CA ALA A 40 28.59 4.41 1.61
C ALA A 40 27.22 4.20 0.96
N PHE A 41 27.19 3.34 -0.05
CA PHE A 41 25.96 2.86 -0.67
C PHE A 41 25.06 2.26 0.41
N LEU A 42 23.90 2.87 0.64
CA LEU A 42 23.03 2.54 1.79
C LEU A 42 22.05 1.39 1.50
N GLY A 43 21.90 0.97 0.26
CA GLY A 43 21.02 -0.15 -0.13
C GLY A 43 20.19 0.15 -1.37
N LYS A 44 19.56 -0.89 -1.93
CA LYS A 44 18.73 -0.84 -3.14
C LYS A 44 17.27 -1.11 -2.79
N LEU A 45 16.40 -0.17 -3.06
CA LEU A 45 14.97 -0.27 -2.80
C LEU A 45 14.19 -0.42 -4.11
N LEU A 46 13.44 -1.51 -4.23
CA LEU A 46 12.43 -1.68 -5.26
C LEU A 46 11.11 -1.08 -4.77
N VAL A 47 10.46 -0.29 -5.62
CA VAL A 47 9.15 0.31 -5.30
C VAL A 47 8.14 -0.15 -6.35
N VAL A 48 7.10 -0.86 -5.90
CA VAL A 48 5.97 -1.30 -6.73
C VAL A 48 4.71 -0.66 -6.15
N PRO A 49 4.33 0.53 -6.63
CA PRO A 49 3.26 1.32 -6.01
C PRO A 49 1.87 0.95 -6.54
N MET A 50 0.84 1.31 -5.79
CA MET A 50 -0.51 1.45 -6.27
C MET A 50 -0.71 2.86 -6.85
N ASP A 51 -1.46 2.97 -7.94
CA ASP A 51 -1.74 4.24 -8.63
C ASP A 51 -2.77 5.13 -7.90
N GLY A 52 -3.01 6.32 -8.43
CA GLY A 52 -3.96 7.29 -7.92
C GLY A 52 -3.48 8.03 -6.69
N SER A 53 -4.36 8.17 -5.68
CA SER A 53 -4.03 8.87 -4.43
C SER A 53 -3.04 8.10 -3.53
N HIS A 54 -2.90 6.80 -3.73
CA HIS A 54 -1.96 5.96 -2.99
C HIS A 54 -0.51 6.28 -3.36
N TRP A 55 -0.26 6.53 -4.65
CA TRP A 55 1.05 6.93 -5.16
C TRP A 55 1.66 8.14 -4.45
N VAL A 56 0.84 9.11 -4.03
CA VAL A 56 1.34 10.37 -3.44
C VAL A 56 2.23 10.12 -2.20
N GLY A 57 1.81 9.20 -1.32
CA GLY A 57 2.61 8.84 -0.14
C GLY A 57 3.83 8.01 -0.48
N VAL A 58 3.68 7.01 -1.35
CA VAL A 58 4.78 6.15 -1.78
C VAL A 58 5.85 6.97 -2.50
N LYS A 59 5.45 7.91 -3.38
CA LYS A 59 6.37 8.83 -4.07
C LYS A 59 7.19 9.66 -3.09
N ALA A 60 6.56 10.22 -2.07
CA ALA A 60 7.25 11.04 -1.07
C ALA A 60 8.34 10.23 -0.35
N LEU A 61 8.03 9.01 0.04
CA LEU A 61 8.97 8.10 0.69
C LEU A 61 10.10 7.66 -0.27
N ALA A 62 9.76 7.27 -1.50
CA ALA A 62 10.74 6.89 -2.52
C ALA A 62 11.75 8.02 -2.80
N GLN A 63 11.27 9.26 -2.94
CA GLN A 63 12.13 10.43 -3.13
C GLN A 63 13.03 10.70 -1.93
N GLU A 64 12.52 10.57 -0.71
CA GLU A 64 13.31 10.79 0.50
C GLU A 64 14.38 9.71 0.69
N MET A 65 14.07 8.44 0.38
CA MET A 65 15.07 7.37 0.42
C MET A 65 16.19 7.60 -0.60
N GLY A 66 15.86 8.00 -1.83
CA GLY A 66 16.86 8.35 -2.83
C GLY A 66 17.69 9.58 -2.43
N ARG A 67 17.06 10.62 -1.84
CA ARG A 67 17.77 11.79 -1.31
C ARG A 67 18.77 11.42 -0.21
N ARG A 68 18.49 10.38 0.57
CA ARG A 68 19.38 9.84 1.61
C ARG A 68 20.50 8.96 1.08
N GLY A 69 20.56 8.72 -0.24
CA GLY A 69 21.64 7.96 -0.88
C GLY A 69 21.32 6.50 -1.15
N HIS A 70 20.07 6.04 -0.92
CA HIS A 70 19.64 4.73 -1.39
C HIS A 70 19.41 4.75 -2.90
N ARG A 71 19.72 3.64 -3.57
CA ARG A 71 19.34 3.47 -4.97
C ARG A 71 17.90 2.98 -5.03
N VAL A 72 17.02 3.82 -5.55
CA VAL A 72 15.58 3.55 -5.57
C VAL A 72 15.13 3.35 -7.02
N THR A 73 14.50 2.20 -7.30
CA THR A 73 13.91 1.88 -8.61
C THR A 73 12.40 1.75 -8.43
N VAL A 74 11.65 2.53 -9.19
CA VAL A 74 10.17 2.54 -9.15
C VAL A 74 9.64 1.90 -10.43
N VAL A 75 8.83 0.85 -10.28
CA VAL A 75 8.22 0.13 -11.40
C VAL A 75 6.78 0.60 -11.58
N ILE A 76 6.46 1.12 -12.76
CA ILE A 76 5.14 1.69 -13.06
C ILE A 76 4.66 1.27 -14.46
N PRO A 77 3.34 1.20 -14.72
CA PRO A 77 2.83 0.99 -16.08
C PRO A 77 3.14 2.20 -16.98
N GLU A 78 3.28 1.97 -18.29
CA GLU A 78 3.47 3.03 -19.27
C GLU A 78 2.32 4.05 -19.27
N VAL A 79 1.11 3.59 -18.98
CA VAL A 79 -0.08 4.42 -18.86
C VAL A 79 -0.62 4.33 -17.46
N SER A 80 -0.75 5.48 -16.79
CA SER A 80 -1.18 5.57 -15.40
C SER A 80 -2.04 6.81 -15.15
N ILE A 81 -2.68 6.87 -13.96
CA ILE A 81 -3.46 8.03 -13.52
C ILE A 81 -2.52 9.15 -13.07
N ARG A 82 -1.55 8.84 -12.20
CA ARG A 82 -0.67 9.82 -11.54
C ARG A 82 0.78 9.40 -11.41
N MET A 83 1.12 8.15 -11.68
CA MET A 83 2.50 7.70 -11.56
C MET A 83 3.36 8.27 -12.68
N GLY A 84 4.63 8.48 -12.42
CA GLY A 84 5.57 9.01 -13.38
C GLY A 84 6.96 9.23 -12.78
N PRO A 85 7.91 9.69 -13.59
CA PRO A 85 9.26 9.96 -13.15
C PRO A 85 9.30 11.03 -12.06
N GLY A 86 10.35 11.04 -11.29
CA GLY A 86 10.57 11.96 -10.19
C GLY A 86 12.04 12.18 -9.88
N LYS A 87 12.28 12.97 -8.83
CA LYS A 87 13.64 13.23 -8.35
C LYS A 87 14.11 12.10 -7.44
N HIS A 88 15.40 11.78 -7.52
CA HIS A 88 16.08 10.84 -6.62
C HIS A 88 15.63 9.37 -6.73
N TYR A 89 14.98 8.96 -7.79
CA TYR A 89 14.71 7.56 -8.12
C TYR A 89 14.72 7.33 -9.64
N GLU A 90 15.03 6.12 -10.02
CA GLU A 90 14.95 5.64 -11.41
C GLU A 90 13.57 5.01 -11.64
N THR A 91 13.06 5.12 -12.87
CA THR A 91 11.75 4.58 -13.24
C THR A 91 11.91 3.51 -14.29
N VAL A 92 11.34 2.34 -14.02
CA VAL A 92 11.20 1.23 -14.96
C VAL A 92 9.74 1.12 -15.35
N THR A 93 9.44 1.16 -16.64
CA THR A 93 8.07 1.07 -17.15
C THR A 93 7.78 -0.31 -17.74
N TYR A 94 6.53 -0.73 -17.66
CA TYR A 94 6.04 -1.95 -18.33
C TYR A 94 4.81 -1.66 -19.18
N PRO A 95 4.65 -2.37 -20.32
CA PRO A 95 3.53 -2.17 -21.22
C PRO A 95 2.22 -2.66 -20.58
N VAL A 96 1.12 -1.97 -20.92
CA VAL A 96 -0.23 -2.33 -20.49
C VAL A 96 -1.16 -2.31 -21.71
N PRO A 97 -2.19 -3.19 -21.77
CA PRO A 97 -3.07 -3.30 -22.93
C PRO A 97 -4.22 -2.28 -22.93
N TYR A 98 -4.00 -1.11 -22.33
CA TYR A 98 -4.95 0.00 -22.30
C TYR A 98 -4.26 1.34 -22.55
N ASP A 99 -4.99 2.29 -23.10
CA ASP A 99 -4.49 3.64 -23.39
C ASP A 99 -4.93 4.68 -22.33
N LYS A 100 -4.42 5.88 -22.45
CA LYS A 100 -4.75 6.98 -21.56
C LYS A 100 -6.22 7.38 -21.64
N ALA A 101 -6.85 7.27 -22.81
CA ALA A 101 -8.26 7.60 -22.99
C ALA A 101 -9.15 6.64 -22.19
N TYR A 102 -8.81 5.36 -22.17
CA TYR A 102 -9.50 4.38 -21.32
C TYR A 102 -9.38 4.71 -19.84
N VAL A 103 -8.16 4.96 -19.34
CA VAL A 103 -7.93 5.34 -17.94
C VAL A 103 -8.72 6.58 -17.56
N ASP A 104 -8.69 7.62 -18.39
CA ASP A 104 -9.41 8.87 -18.15
C ASP A 104 -10.95 8.65 -18.15
N SER A 105 -11.47 7.75 -19.00
CA SER A 105 -12.88 7.37 -19.02
C SER A 105 -13.32 6.67 -17.72
N VAL A 106 -12.48 5.79 -17.19
CA VAL A 106 -12.72 5.10 -15.92
C VAL A 106 -12.76 6.12 -14.77
N MET A 107 -11.82 7.07 -14.75
CA MET A 107 -11.75 8.11 -13.73
C MET A 107 -12.90 9.11 -13.83
N ALA A 108 -13.29 9.54 -15.03
CA ALA A 108 -14.45 10.39 -15.24
C ALA A 108 -15.74 9.72 -14.74
N SER A 109 -15.93 8.43 -15.05
CA SER A 109 -17.05 7.63 -14.54
C SER A 109 -17.08 7.58 -13.01
N HIS A 110 -15.90 7.55 -12.36
CA HIS A 110 -15.79 7.59 -10.91
C HIS A 110 -16.28 8.90 -10.32
N ILE A 111 -15.86 10.01 -10.89
CA ILE A 111 -16.24 11.36 -10.47
C ILE A 111 -17.74 11.57 -10.66
N ASP A 112 -18.29 11.12 -11.78
CA ASP A 112 -19.72 11.25 -12.09
C ASP A 112 -20.62 10.51 -11.09
N VAL A 113 -20.24 9.30 -10.68
CA VAL A 113 -21.00 8.53 -9.68
C VAL A 113 -20.98 9.23 -8.31
N ILE A 114 -19.89 9.90 -7.97
CA ILE A 114 -19.80 10.68 -6.71
C ILE A 114 -20.67 11.95 -6.78
N LYS A 115 -20.68 12.63 -7.92
CA LYS A 115 -21.41 13.91 -8.11
C LYS A 115 -22.92 13.76 -8.29
N LYS A 116 -23.39 12.63 -8.83
CA LYS A 116 -24.82 12.40 -9.07
C LYS A 116 -25.57 12.12 -7.77
N THR A 117 -26.21 13.14 -7.21
CA THR A 117 -27.00 13.06 -5.96
C THR A 117 -28.44 12.61 -6.16
N ALA A 118 -29.06 12.93 -7.30
CA ALA A 118 -30.46 12.66 -7.60
C ALA A 118 -30.64 11.37 -8.43
N GLN A 119 -30.47 10.20 -7.79
CA GLN A 119 -30.70 8.90 -8.42
C GLN A 119 -31.57 8.03 -7.51
N SER A 120 -32.35 7.13 -8.11
CA SER A 120 -33.06 6.10 -7.35
C SER A 120 -32.05 5.17 -6.64
N PHE A 121 -32.48 4.51 -5.58
CA PHE A 121 -31.63 3.59 -4.81
C PHE A 121 -31.05 2.47 -5.67
N THR A 122 -31.85 1.89 -6.55
CA THR A 122 -31.44 0.81 -7.48
C THR A 122 -30.42 1.29 -8.50
N GLU A 123 -30.58 2.49 -9.05
CA GLU A 123 -29.61 3.09 -9.99
C GLU A 123 -28.29 3.40 -9.28
N LYS A 124 -28.31 3.89 -8.06
CA LYS A 124 -27.10 4.10 -7.26
C LYS A 124 -26.31 2.81 -7.09
N ILE A 125 -26.98 1.71 -6.70
CA ILE A 125 -26.33 0.41 -6.55
C ILE A 125 -25.75 -0.08 -7.88
N LYS A 126 -26.55 -0.05 -8.96
CA LYS A 126 -26.12 -0.49 -10.30
C LYS A 126 -24.90 0.30 -10.79
N ASN A 127 -24.93 1.63 -10.66
CA ASN A 127 -23.84 2.50 -11.11
C ASN A 127 -22.58 2.31 -10.26
N ARG A 128 -22.71 2.13 -8.95
CA ARG A 128 -21.59 1.79 -8.05
C ARG A 128 -20.98 0.46 -8.41
N PHE A 129 -21.78 -0.55 -8.65
CA PHE A 129 -21.29 -1.88 -9.02
C PHE A 129 -20.54 -1.85 -10.37
N ALA A 130 -21.12 -1.23 -11.39
CA ALA A 130 -20.47 -1.08 -12.70
C ALA A 130 -19.15 -0.31 -12.61
N GLN A 131 -19.09 0.69 -11.74
CA GLN A 131 -17.86 1.46 -11.50
C GLN A 131 -16.80 0.64 -10.79
N ILE A 132 -17.15 -0.09 -9.74
CA ILE A 132 -16.23 -0.99 -9.05
C ILE A 132 -15.65 -1.98 -10.04
N GLN A 133 -16.46 -2.59 -10.88
CA GLN A 133 -15.98 -3.52 -11.91
C GLN A 133 -14.95 -2.89 -12.84
N LYS A 134 -15.18 -1.66 -13.34
CA LYS A 134 -14.23 -0.96 -14.21
C LYS A 134 -12.89 -0.69 -13.54
N ILE A 135 -12.92 -0.18 -12.29
CA ILE A 135 -11.71 0.10 -11.53
C ILE A 135 -10.96 -1.20 -11.23
N THR A 136 -11.67 -2.23 -10.80
CA THR A 136 -11.10 -3.54 -10.49
C THR A 136 -10.46 -4.18 -11.72
N SER A 137 -11.14 -4.11 -12.89
CA SER A 137 -10.58 -4.59 -14.16
C SER A 137 -9.29 -3.86 -14.52
N LEU A 138 -9.24 -2.53 -14.40
CA LEU A 138 -8.03 -1.74 -14.65
C LEU A 138 -6.87 -2.18 -13.74
N ILE A 139 -7.15 -2.37 -12.45
CA ILE A 139 -6.17 -2.80 -11.44
C ILE A 139 -5.66 -4.21 -11.76
N HIS A 140 -6.55 -5.16 -12.06
CA HIS A 140 -6.17 -6.54 -12.36
C HIS A 140 -5.34 -6.62 -13.64
N THR A 141 -5.76 -5.96 -14.71
CA THR A 141 -5.00 -5.92 -15.96
C THR A 141 -3.60 -5.33 -15.78
N GLY A 142 -3.48 -4.26 -14.99
CA GLY A 142 -2.18 -3.69 -14.65
C GLY A 142 -1.29 -4.63 -13.83
N ALA A 143 -1.88 -5.34 -12.87
CA ALA A 143 -1.18 -6.34 -12.06
C ALA A 143 -0.69 -7.52 -12.90
N GLU A 144 -1.56 -8.09 -13.74
CA GLU A 144 -1.22 -9.19 -14.65
C GLU A 144 -0.12 -8.79 -15.64
N SER A 145 -0.20 -7.56 -16.19
CA SER A 145 0.82 -7.03 -17.13
C SER A 145 2.21 -6.92 -16.50
N LEU A 146 2.29 -6.66 -15.20
CA LEU A 146 3.56 -6.65 -14.47
C LEU A 146 4.01 -8.07 -14.13
N LEU A 147 3.15 -8.85 -13.47
CA LEU A 147 3.51 -10.14 -12.87
C LEU A 147 3.88 -11.19 -13.92
N PHE A 148 3.17 -11.23 -15.05
CA PHE A 148 3.45 -12.17 -16.15
C PHE A 148 4.40 -11.62 -17.20
N ASN A 149 5.13 -10.54 -16.92
CA ASN A 149 6.24 -10.05 -17.74
C ASN A 149 7.54 -10.71 -17.28
N ASP A 150 7.80 -11.92 -17.76
CA ASP A 150 8.96 -12.73 -17.37
C ASP A 150 10.29 -12.01 -17.57
N SER A 151 10.42 -11.23 -18.65
CA SER A 151 11.64 -10.47 -18.93
C SER A 151 11.88 -9.38 -17.89
N LEU A 152 10.84 -8.68 -17.47
CA LEU A 152 10.91 -7.66 -16.43
C LEU A 152 11.18 -8.28 -15.06
N ILE A 153 10.47 -9.33 -14.68
CA ILE A 153 10.69 -10.02 -13.39
C ILE A 153 12.13 -10.56 -13.31
N SER A 154 12.62 -11.17 -14.38
CA SER A 154 14.01 -11.66 -14.47
C SER A 154 15.03 -10.51 -14.37
N HIS A 155 14.75 -9.37 -15.01
CA HIS A 155 15.58 -8.18 -14.91
C HIS A 155 15.61 -7.64 -13.47
N LEU A 156 14.46 -7.55 -12.81
CA LEU A 156 14.37 -7.09 -11.41
C LEU A 156 15.11 -8.05 -10.45
N ALA A 157 15.02 -9.36 -10.68
CA ALA A 157 15.75 -10.36 -9.89
C ALA A 157 17.26 -10.17 -9.94
N GLN A 158 17.81 -9.79 -11.13
CA GLN A 158 19.25 -9.60 -11.34
C GLN A 158 19.78 -8.30 -10.72
N GLN A 159 18.91 -7.33 -10.38
CA GLN A 159 19.34 -6.06 -9.82
C GLN A 159 19.84 -6.16 -8.36
N GLY A 160 19.48 -7.20 -7.63
CA GLY A 160 19.88 -7.41 -6.22
C GLY A 160 19.34 -6.32 -5.30
N PHE A 161 18.04 -6.18 -5.22
CA PHE A 161 17.36 -5.30 -4.27
C PHE A 161 17.42 -5.87 -2.85
N ASP A 162 17.37 -4.98 -1.84
CA ASP A 162 17.40 -5.36 -0.43
C ASP A 162 15.98 -5.45 0.17
N ALA A 163 15.02 -4.72 -0.40
CA ALA A 163 13.63 -4.70 0.05
C ALA A 163 12.68 -4.20 -1.05
N VAL A 164 11.39 -4.46 -0.85
CA VAL A 164 10.28 -3.92 -1.68
C VAL A 164 9.41 -2.99 -0.86
N LEU A 165 9.23 -1.76 -1.32
CA LEU A 165 8.22 -0.82 -0.81
C LEU A 165 6.97 -0.89 -1.69
N THR A 166 5.81 -1.14 -1.09
CA THR A 166 4.55 -1.27 -1.83
C THR A 166 3.35 -0.76 -1.01
N ASP A 167 2.22 -0.62 -1.68
CA ASP A 167 0.91 -0.45 -1.05
C ASP A 167 0.13 -1.76 -1.18
N PRO A 168 -0.14 -2.46 -0.08
CA PRO A 168 -0.71 -3.81 -0.10
C PRO A 168 -2.22 -3.85 -0.42
N MET A 169 -2.87 -2.70 -0.60
CA MET A 169 -4.26 -2.67 -1.06
C MET A 169 -4.41 -3.30 -2.45
N VAL A 170 -3.35 -3.16 -3.28
CA VAL A 170 -3.16 -3.95 -4.50
C VAL A 170 -1.89 -4.78 -4.30
N PRO A 171 -1.99 -6.08 -4.04
CA PRO A 171 -0.89 -6.89 -3.51
C PRO A 171 0.20 -7.23 -4.55
N THR A 172 0.20 -6.57 -5.71
CA THR A 172 1.16 -6.81 -6.80
C THR A 172 2.60 -6.72 -6.32
N GLY A 173 2.95 -5.68 -5.55
CA GLY A 173 4.31 -5.52 -5.04
C GLY A 173 4.68 -6.56 -3.99
N SER A 174 3.72 -7.01 -3.18
CA SER A 174 3.95 -8.09 -2.22
C SER A 174 4.19 -9.43 -2.92
N LEU A 175 3.49 -9.69 -4.03
CA LEU A 175 3.72 -10.87 -4.87
C LEU A 175 5.10 -10.84 -5.54
N VAL A 176 5.53 -9.69 -6.05
CA VAL A 176 6.89 -9.51 -6.57
C VAL A 176 7.93 -9.76 -5.49
N ALA A 177 7.73 -9.20 -4.29
CA ALA A 177 8.64 -9.40 -3.16
C ALA A 177 8.76 -10.89 -2.78
N TRP A 178 7.64 -11.59 -2.68
CA TRP A 178 7.61 -13.04 -2.42
C TRP A 178 8.39 -13.81 -3.47
N LYS A 179 8.12 -13.58 -4.76
CA LYS A 179 8.82 -14.24 -5.87
C LYS A 179 10.32 -14.02 -5.86
N LEU A 180 10.76 -12.83 -5.42
CA LEU A 180 12.17 -12.46 -5.36
C LEU A 180 12.83 -12.80 -4.01
N GLY A 181 12.10 -13.33 -3.04
CA GLY A 181 12.60 -13.62 -1.68
C GLY A 181 13.01 -12.35 -0.92
N LEU A 182 12.34 -11.22 -1.14
CA LEU A 182 12.69 -9.93 -0.56
C LEU A 182 11.71 -9.55 0.56
N PRO A 183 12.19 -8.91 1.63
CA PRO A 183 11.32 -8.37 2.67
C PRO A 183 10.46 -7.24 2.12
N THR A 184 9.20 -7.20 2.58
CA THR A 184 8.21 -6.22 2.14
C THR A 184 8.02 -5.13 3.18
N ILE A 185 8.03 -3.87 2.72
CA ILE A 185 7.66 -2.68 3.48
C ILE A 185 6.33 -2.17 2.93
N ASN A 186 5.27 -2.27 3.70
CA ASN A 186 3.95 -1.81 3.31
C ASN A 186 3.71 -0.37 3.75
N LEU A 187 3.22 0.50 2.85
CA LEU A 187 2.78 1.86 3.17
C LEU A 187 1.31 2.00 2.82
N LEU A 188 0.43 2.08 3.82
CA LEU A 188 -1.03 2.10 3.61
C LEU A 188 -1.77 2.96 4.65
N ARG A 189 -3.05 3.22 4.37
CA ARG A 189 -3.99 3.80 5.35
C ARG A 189 -4.80 2.72 6.09
N GLY A 190 -4.94 1.57 5.50
CA GLY A 190 -5.73 0.42 5.93
C GLY A 190 -6.38 -0.25 4.73
N ILE A 191 -6.66 -1.53 4.86
CA ILE A 191 -7.33 -2.32 3.81
C ILE A 191 -8.80 -2.51 4.23
N PRO A 192 -9.78 -2.32 3.32
CA PRO A 192 -11.15 -2.72 3.59
C PRO A 192 -11.19 -4.18 4.05
N CYS A 193 -12.08 -4.52 4.97
CA CYS A 193 -12.15 -5.84 5.60
C CYS A 193 -11.01 -6.20 6.59
N PHE A 194 -10.17 -5.26 6.97
CA PHE A 194 -9.10 -5.47 7.96
C PHE A 194 -8.10 -6.58 7.61
N MET A 195 -7.82 -6.78 6.33
CA MET A 195 -6.83 -7.78 5.89
C MET A 195 -5.42 -7.45 6.41
N ASP A 196 -5.02 -6.19 6.45
CA ASP A 196 -3.76 -5.69 7.02
C ASP A 196 -3.62 -6.10 8.49
N VAL A 197 -4.68 -5.90 9.28
CA VAL A 197 -4.72 -6.26 10.70
C VAL A 197 -4.63 -7.78 10.89
N LYS A 198 -5.37 -8.54 10.09
CA LYS A 198 -5.36 -10.00 10.12
C LYS A 198 -4.01 -10.58 9.72
N SER A 199 -3.42 -10.10 8.63
CA SER A 199 -2.13 -10.58 8.13
C SER A 199 -0.99 -10.21 9.09
N ALA A 200 -1.05 -9.05 9.75
CA ALA A 200 -0.10 -8.68 10.80
C ALA A 200 -0.30 -9.44 12.12
N GLY A 201 -1.31 -10.30 12.25
CA GLY A 201 -1.65 -10.98 13.50
C GLY A 201 -2.12 -10.03 14.61
N CYS A 202 -2.59 -8.83 14.25
CA CYS A 202 -2.96 -7.79 15.20
C CYS A 202 -4.34 -8.02 15.78
N PRO A 203 -4.55 -7.94 17.11
CA PRO A 203 -5.88 -7.98 17.71
C PRO A 203 -6.75 -6.82 17.22
N SER A 204 -8.02 -7.10 16.93
CA SER A 204 -8.97 -6.08 16.51
C SER A 204 -10.34 -6.30 17.16
N PRO A 205 -10.47 -6.00 18.47
CA PRO A 205 -11.70 -6.27 19.22
C PRO A 205 -12.85 -5.39 18.73
N PRO A 206 -13.97 -5.97 18.26
CA PRO A 206 -15.09 -5.22 17.71
C PRO A 206 -15.89 -4.45 18.78
N SER A 207 -15.56 -4.65 20.06
CA SER A 207 -16.22 -3.95 21.18
C SER A 207 -15.93 -2.45 21.22
N TYR A 208 -14.79 -2.00 20.66
CA TYR A 208 -14.38 -0.59 20.61
C TYR A 208 -13.63 -0.18 19.33
N VAL A 209 -13.21 -1.13 18.50
CA VAL A 209 -12.61 -0.82 17.19
C VAL A 209 -13.71 -0.81 16.13
N PRO A 210 -14.09 0.38 15.60
CA PRO A 210 -15.14 0.49 14.60
C PRO A 210 -14.77 -0.23 13.31
N ARG A 211 -15.74 -0.93 12.72
CA ARG A 211 -15.57 -1.63 11.45
C ARG A 211 -15.79 -0.69 10.27
N PHE A 212 -15.09 -0.98 9.19
CA PHE A 212 -15.22 -0.23 7.96
C PHE A 212 -16.70 -0.19 7.53
N PHE A 213 -17.18 0.94 7.05
CA PHE A 213 -18.56 1.18 6.63
C PHE A 213 -19.62 1.25 7.73
N THR A 214 -19.32 1.05 9.02
CA THR A 214 -20.34 1.18 10.07
C THR A 214 -20.64 2.64 10.44
N GLY A 215 -19.65 3.54 10.25
CA GLY A 215 -19.77 4.94 10.68
C GLY A 215 -19.79 5.12 12.20
N TYR A 216 -19.46 4.10 12.98
CA TYR A 216 -19.41 4.14 14.43
C TYR A 216 -18.10 4.75 14.94
N THR A 217 -18.08 5.07 16.25
CA THR A 217 -16.89 5.53 16.97
C THR A 217 -16.41 4.44 17.93
N ASP A 218 -15.31 4.67 18.63
CA ASP A 218 -14.82 3.82 19.72
C ASP A 218 -15.78 3.75 20.91
N LYS A 219 -16.67 4.76 21.04
CA LYS A 219 -17.72 4.83 22.06
C LYS A 219 -19.06 4.35 21.49
N MET A 220 -19.24 3.05 21.46
CA MET A 220 -20.44 2.42 20.91
C MET A 220 -21.46 2.07 22.00
N SER A 221 -22.75 2.31 21.73
CA SER A 221 -23.89 1.73 22.49
C SER A 221 -23.90 0.20 22.35
N PHE A 222 -24.68 -0.48 23.14
CA PHE A 222 -24.83 -1.95 23.02
C PHE A 222 -25.29 -2.37 21.62
N LYS A 223 -26.28 -1.66 21.04
CA LYS A 223 -26.75 -1.95 19.68
C LYS A 223 -25.67 -1.79 18.63
N GLU A 224 -24.91 -0.70 18.69
CA GLU A 224 -23.82 -0.43 17.75
C GLU A 224 -22.71 -1.47 17.88
N ARG A 225 -22.32 -1.85 19.10
CA ARG A 225 -21.35 -2.95 19.33
C ARG A 225 -21.84 -4.27 18.78
N THR A 226 -23.13 -4.58 18.92
CA THR A 226 -23.70 -5.80 18.34
C THR A 226 -23.59 -5.79 16.82
N VAL A 227 -23.99 -4.70 16.16
CA VAL A 227 -23.88 -4.56 14.71
C VAL A 227 -22.40 -4.60 14.27
N ASN A 228 -21.52 -3.89 14.97
CA ASN A 228 -20.08 -3.88 14.69
C ASN A 228 -19.46 -5.28 14.77
N THR A 229 -19.89 -6.07 15.77
CA THR A 229 -19.47 -7.48 15.91
C THR A 229 -19.98 -8.35 14.77
N LEU A 230 -21.25 -8.17 14.35
CA LEU A 230 -21.78 -8.91 13.19
C LEU A 230 -21.03 -8.57 11.91
N VAL A 231 -20.69 -7.30 11.70
CA VAL A 231 -19.84 -6.88 10.56
C VAL A 231 -18.46 -7.55 10.66
N ALA A 232 -17.84 -7.57 11.84
CA ALA A 232 -16.53 -8.21 12.03
C ALA A 232 -16.55 -9.71 11.70
N LEU A 233 -17.64 -10.41 11.98
CA LEU A 233 -17.83 -11.82 11.63
C LEU A 233 -17.97 -12.04 10.11
N LEU A 234 -18.46 -11.05 9.37
CA LEU A 234 -18.63 -11.11 7.92
C LEU A 234 -17.37 -10.66 7.15
N GLU A 235 -16.46 -9.95 7.80
CA GLU A 235 -15.23 -9.44 7.17
C GLU A 235 -14.37 -10.50 6.46
N PRO A 236 -14.16 -11.72 7.02
CA PRO A 236 -13.39 -12.75 6.31
C PRO A 236 -14.00 -13.15 4.97
N LEU A 237 -15.34 -13.19 4.89
CA LEU A 237 -16.05 -13.46 3.63
C LEU A 237 -15.86 -12.29 2.64
N MET A 238 -15.96 -11.04 3.13
CA MET A 238 -15.72 -9.86 2.32
C MET A 238 -14.28 -9.83 1.77
N CYS A 239 -13.29 -10.14 2.61
CA CYS A 239 -11.90 -10.25 2.20
C CYS A 239 -11.72 -11.28 1.08
N ARG A 240 -12.30 -12.46 1.26
CA ARG A 240 -12.22 -13.54 0.25
C ARG A 240 -12.83 -13.11 -1.09
N LEU A 241 -13.95 -12.39 -1.07
CA LEU A 241 -14.59 -11.88 -2.29
C LEU A 241 -13.78 -10.77 -2.96
N LEU A 242 -13.15 -9.88 -2.18
CA LEU A 242 -12.33 -8.78 -2.70
C LEU A 242 -11.02 -9.27 -3.30
N TYR A 243 -10.39 -10.27 -2.68
CA TYR A 243 -9.04 -10.73 -3.07
C TYR A 243 -9.05 -12.03 -3.87
N TRP A 244 -10.22 -12.63 -4.13
CA TRP A 244 -10.33 -13.90 -4.87
C TRP A 244 -9.58 -13.90 -6.21
N HIS A 245 -9.64 -12.81 -6.97
CA HIS A 245 -8.93 -12.72 -8.23
C HIS A 245 -7.40 -12.68 -8.02
N PHE A 246 -6.95 -11.98 -7.00
CA PHE A 246 -5.53 -11.94 -6.64
C PHE A 246 -5.02 -13.27 -6.07
N ASP A 247 -5.84 -14.04 -5.38
CA ASP A 247 -5.48 -15.41 -4.96
C ASP A 247 -5.22 -16.30 -6.19
N ASN A 248 -6.04 -16.18 -7.24
CA ASN A 248 -5.82 -16.89 -8.50
C ASN A 248 -4.54 -16.43 -9.22
N ILE A 249 -4.28 -15.11 -9.27
CA ILE A 249 -3.05 -14.56 -9.83
C ILE A 249 -1.84 -15.06 -9.03
N ALA A 250 -1.91 -15.05 -7.70
CA ALA A 250 -0.84 -15.52 -6.83
C ALA A 250 -0.49 -16.98 -7.15
N TYR A 251 -1.48 -17.86 -7.21
CA TYR A 251 -1.28 -19.26 -7.58
C TYR A 251 -0.58 -19.42 -8.94
N GLN A 252 -1.04 -18.70 -9.96
CA GLN A 252 -0.45 -18.79 -11.31
C GLN A 252 0.97 -18.22 -11.36
N PHE A 253 1.21 -17.09 -10.70
CA PHE A 253 2.50 -16.39 -10.73
C PHE A 253 3.56 -17.06 -9.86
N LEU A 254 3.20 -17.52 -8.66
CA LEU A 254 4.13 -18.14 -7.73
C LEU A 254 4.33 -19.64 -8.04
N GLY A 255 3.31 -20.31 -8.60
CA GLY A 255 3.31 -21.75 -8.79
C GLY A 255 3.07 -22.55 -7.51
N GLU A 256 2.54 -21.91 -6.47
CA GLU A 256 2.31 -22.44 -5.14
C GLU A 256 0.88 -22.15 -4.67
N GLU A 257 0.28 -23.02 -3.85
CA GLU A 257 -1.04 -22.78 -3.23
C GLU A 257 -0.92 -21.83 -2.04
N VAL A 258 -0.60 -20.57 -2.34
CA VAL A 258 -0.42 -19.50 -1.36
C VAL A 258 -1.46 -18.42 -1.60
N GLY A 259 -2.19 -18.04 -0.57
CA GLY A 259 -3.18 -16.94 -0.64
C GLY A 259 -2.57 -15.58 -0.31
N ILE A 260 -3.24 -14.51 -0.75
CA ILE A 260 -2.77 -13.13 -0.49
C ILE A 260 -2.62 -12.82 0.99
N ALA A 261 -3.48 -13.37 1.85
CA ALA A 261 -3.36 -13.17 3.30
C ALA A 261 -2.05 -13.74 3.85
N GLU A 262 -1.56 -14.84 3.31
CA GLU A 262 -0.30 -15.47 3.68
C GLU A 262 0.89 -14.67 3.14
N VAL A 263 0.85 -14.26 1.87
CA VAL A 263 1.86 -13.37 1.28
C VAL A 263 2.02 -12.08 2.09
N LEU A 264 0.91 -11.50 2.53
CA LEU A 264 0.93 -10.29 3.36
C LEU A 264 1.41 -10.56 4.79
N SER A 265 1.28 -11.78 5.33
CA SER A 265 1.74 -12.10 6.69
C SER A 265 3.25 -12.07 6.83
N GLU A 266 3.99 -12.29 5.75
CA GLU A 266 5.46 -12.21 5.71
C GLU A 266 5.99 -10.76 5.60
N SER A 267 5.11 -9.76 5.71
CA SER A 267 5.52 -8.37 5.63
C SER A 267 6.41 -7.96 6.81
N ALA A 268 7.59 -7.43 6.53
CA ALA A 268 8.56 -7.04 7.55
C ALA A 268 8.05 -5.83 8.36
N ILE A 269 7.49 -4.82 7.68
CA ILE A 269 7.00 -3.59 8.31
C ILE A 269 5.72 -3.09 7.62
N TRP A 270 4.82 -2.56 8.47
CA TRP A 270 3.60 -1.87 8.10
C TRP A 270 3.70 -0.40 8.49
N LEU A 271 3.94 0.47 7.53
CA LEU A 271 3.91 1.92 7.70
C LEU A 271 2.46 2.40 7.54
N MET A 272 1.80 2.63 8.66
CA MET A 272 0.40 3.03 8.69
C MET A 272 0.28 4.55 8.51
N ARG A 273 -0.33 5.01 7.41
CA ARG A 273 -0.58 6.44 7.17
C ARG A 273 -1.74 6.95 8.03
N THR A 274 -1.60 6.75 9.31
CA THR A 274 -2.58 7.11 10.34
C THR A 274 -1.96 8.07 11.35
N ASP A 275 -2.81 8.92 11.92
CA ASP A 275 -2.41 9.82 13.01
C ASP A 275 -3.23 9.46 14.25
N PRO A 276 -2.60 9.16 15.39
CA PRO A 276 -3.29 8.78 16.62
C PRO A 276 -4.33 9.79 17.11
N ILE A 277 -4.22 11.08 16.69
CA ILE A 277 -5.18 12.14 17.06
C ILE A 277 -6.43 12.04 16.18
N LEU A 278 -6.31 11.55 14.95
CA LEU A 278 -7.39 11.51 13.96
C LEU A 278 -8.05 10.13 13.83
N GLU A 279 -7.43 9.09 14.38
CA GLU A 279 -7.89 7.71 14.29
C GLU A 279 -8.40 7.21 15.63
N PHE A 280 -9.33 6.27 15.61
CA PHE A 280 -9.80 5.61 16.83
C PHE A 280 -8.71 4.73 17.45
N PRO A 281 -8.69 4.61 18.80
CA PRO A 281 -7.75 3.74 19.47
C PRO A 281 -7.88 2.28 18.99
N ARG A 282 -6.76 1.67 18.61
CA ARG A 282 -6.70 0.25 18.23
C ARG A 282 -5.37 -0.34 18.63
N PRO A 283 -5.29 -1.66 18.85
CA PRO A 283 -4.02 -2.34 19.05
C PRO A 283 -3.11 -2.19 17.82
N LEU A 284 -1.82 -2.20 18.05
CA LEU A 284 -0.78 -2.23 17.03
C LEU A 284 0.23 -3.31 17.37
N MET A 285 0.76 -3.98 16.37
CA MET A 285 1.89 -4.89 16.51
C MET A 285 3.22 -4.12 16.46
N PRO A 286 4.33 -4.67 16.97
CA PRO A 286 5.64 -4.00 16.96
C PRO A 286 6.13 -3.58 15.58
N ASN A 287 5.73 -4.31 14.53
CA ASN A 287 6.06 -4.00 13.13
C ASN A 287 5.04 -3.08 12.44
N MET A 288 4.01 -2.59 13.16
CA MET A 288 3.03 -1.61 12.67
C MET A 288 3.41 -0.22 13.19
N VAL A 289 3.91 0.64 12.31
CA VAL A 289 4.44 1.96 12.66
C VAL A 289 3.51 3.05 12.13
N PRO A 290 2.85 3.84 12.98
CA PRO A 290 2.10 5.03 12.55
C PRO A 290 3.02 6.08 11.94
N VAL A 291 2.69 6.55 10.73
CA VAL A 291 3.46 7.56 9.97
C VAL A 291 2.51 8.68 9.48
N GLY A 292 2.06 9.50 10.42
CA GLY A 292 1.25 10.67 10.11
C GLY A 292 2.05 11.75 9.36
N GLY A 293 1.35 12.63 8.63
CA GLY A 293 1.96 13.83 8.04
C GLY A 293 2.99 13.63 6.93
N ILE A 294 3.12 12.44 6.37
CA ILE A 294 4.14 12.11 5.34
C ILE A 294 4.13 13.04 4.11
N ASN A 295 2.98 13.64 3.81
CA ASN A 295 2.80 14.56 2.68
C ASN A 295 2.84 16.03 3.08
N CYS A 296 3.06 16.36 4.37
CA CYS A 296 3.00 17.74 4.87
C CYS A 296 4.29 18.54 4.61
N ASN A 297 5.35 17.90 4.12
CA ASN A 297 6.63 18.55 3.86
C ASN A 297 6.62 19.44 2.60
N VAL A 298 5.64 19.28 1.70
CA VAL A 298 5.49 20.11 0.50
C VAL A 298 4.61 21.28 0.85
N ARG A 299 5.24 22.45 1.08
CA ARG A 299 4.53 23.73 1.32
C ARG A 299 4.35 24.44 -0.01
N ASN A 300 3.15 24.40 -0.54
CA ASN A 300 2.75 25.30 -1.63
C ASN A 300 2.07 26.54 -1.04
N PRO A 301 2.27 27.73 -1.61
CA PRO A 301 1.49 28.89 -1.20
C PRO A 301 0.00 28.60 -1.41
N LEU A 302 -0.82 29.07 -0.49
CA LEU A 302 -2.26 28.96 -0.64
C LEU A 302 -2.68 29.74 -1.88
N PRO A 303 -3.62 29.24 -2.69
CA PRO A 303 -4.18 30.02 -3.77
C PRO A 303 -4.83 31.29 -3.20
N GLU A 304 -4.66 32.41 -3.90
CA GLU A 304 -5.33 33.66 -3.52
C GLU A 304 -6.84 33.39 -3.41
N VAL A 305 -7.40 33.69 -2.24
CA VAL A 305 -8.84 33.60 -2.03
C VAL A 305 -9.46 34.72 -2.84
N ARG A 306 -10.09 34.40 -3.96
CA ARG A 306 -10.92 35.39 -4.64
C ARG A 306 -12.05 35.80 -3.70
N PRO A 307 -12.21 37.09 -3.37
CA PRO A 307 -13.36 37.51 -2.60
C PRO A 307 -14.63 37.16 -3.38
N VAL A 308 -15.59 36.57 -2.65
CA VAL A 308 -16.90 36.17 -3.16
C VAL A 308 -17.74 37.40 -3.40
#